data_5fd155a6550f30b6dd382e05ec4a31b0
#
_entry.id   5fd155a6550f30b6dd382e05ec4a31b0
#
_cell.length_a   1.000
_cell.length_b   1.000
_cell.length_c   1.000
_cell.angle_alpha   90.00
_cell.angle_beta   90.00
_cell.angle_gamma   90.00
#
_symmetry.space_group_name_H-M   'P 1'
#
loop_
_entity.id
_entity.type
_entity.pdbx_description
1 polymer ?
#
loop_
_entity_poly.entity_id
_entity_poly.type
_entity_poly.pdbx_seq_one_letter_code
_entity_poly.pdbx_strand_id
1 'polypeptide(L)'
;MLYYGKIFCYFAAAAPRPEKRRPPLNIKITADSTCDLSGALLQEWNISLMPMHILMGEESYLDGVSIRPADVFAHVQNGGKMPKSAAANLVEYADFFDPFAKEYDAVIHISVSSKLSSCYQNACLAAQQFENVSVVDSQNICTGQGYLVLQAAKWAADGLLPRNITMRLQNLAKRVQLSFVLNQLDYMAKSGRCSGVLAFGANILGIKPSLAVVGGELKVMKKYRGSLPICVGKYITDQLDGRDDIDTSMVFISSCQPKPGCMEAVKAGLKKYGKFEQVYETDIGTTIGGYSGPGTIGIVFTTKN
;
A
#
# COMPACT_ATOMS: atom_id res chain seq x y z
N MET A 1 -9.82 46.31 73.47
CA MET A 1 -9.89 45.02 72.86
C MET A 1 -10.57 45.18 71.46
N LEU A 2 -9.76 45.30 70.42
CA LEU A 2 -10.25 45.52 69.06
C LEU A 2 -10.17 44.22 68.32
N TYR A 3 -11.32 43.69 67.85
CA TYR A 3 -11.43 42.49 66.98
C TYR A 3 -11.19 42.89 65.56
N TYR A 4 -10.12 42.40 64.95
CA TYR A 4 -9.89 42.45 63.47
C TYR A 4 -10.59 41.28 62.80
N GLY A 5 -11.66 41.57 62.06
CA GLY A 5 -12.30 40.59 61.13
C GLY A 5 -11.49 40.48 59.87
N LYS A 6 -10.96 39.28 59.56
CA LYS A 6 -10.36 38.94 58.28
C LYS A 6 -11.46 38.66 57.24
N ILE A 7 -11.58 39.52 56.21
CA ILE A 7 -12.41 39.30 55.05
C ILE A 7 -11.63 38.37 54.13
N PHE A 8 -12.09 37.12 53.95
CA PHE A 8 -11.61 36.21 52.91
C PHE A 8 -12.37 36.47 51.60
N CYS A 9 -11.73 37.11 50.62
CA CYS A 9 -12.23 37.16 49.26
C CYS A 9 -11.99 35.82 48.60
N TYR A 10 -13.05 35.03 48.37
CA TYR A 10 -13.04 33.88 47.49
C TYR A 10 -13.02 34.36 46.04
N PHE A 11 -11.87 34.25 45.38
CA PHE A 11 -11.82 34.32 43.92
C PHE A 11 -12.43 33.04 43.38
N ALA A 12 -13.64 33.11 42.85
CA ALA A 12 -14.23 32.04 42.05
C ALA A 12 -13.40 31.93 40.79
N ALA A 13 -12.64 30.85 40.66
CA ALA A 13 -11.96 30.51 39.39
C ALA A 13 -13.04 30.36 38.30
N ALA A 14 -12.98 31.22 37.30
CA ALA A 14 -13.85 31.11 36.15
C ALA A 14 -13.65 29.74 35.48
N ALA A 15 -14.75 29.00 35.32
CA ALA A 15 -14.72 27.73 34.59
C ALA A 15 -14.09 27.94 33.18
N PRO A 16 -13.21 27.06 32.74
CA PRO A 16 -12.61 27.18 31.41
C PRO A 16 -13.75 27.24 30.37
N ARG A 17 -13.71 28.24 29.52
CA ARG A 17 -14.66 28.36 28.41
C ARG A 17 -14.52 27.12 27.54
N PRO A 18 -15.63 26.47 27.13
CA PRO A 18 -15.55 25.35 26.23
C PRO A 18 -14.83 25.81 24.95
N GLU A 19 -13.70 25.18 24.65
CA GLU A 19 -13.00 25.40 23.38
C GLU A 19 -14.01 25.11 22.25
N LYS A 20 -14.26 26.10 21.40
CA LYS A 20 -15.05 25.92 20.18
C LYS A 20 -14.34 24.82 19.39
N ARG A 21 -14.93 23.63 19.32
CA ARG A 21 -14.45 22.55 18.46
C ARG A 21 -14.36 23.14 17.05
N ARG A 22 -13.14 23.22 16.52
CA ARG A 22 -12.93 23.56 15.12
C ARG A 22 -13.67 22.52 14.29
N PRO A 23 -14.32 22.90 13.18
CA PRO A 23 -14.87 21.90 12.26
C PRO A 23 -13.76 20.93 11.83
N PRO A 24 -14.10 19.67 11.58
CA PRO A 24 -13.12 18.70 11.10
C PRO A 24 -12.50 19.23 9.80
N LEU A 25 -11.16 19.08 9.66
CA LEU A 25 -10.45 19.48 8.46
C LEU A 25 -10.85 18.58 7.29
N ASN A 26 -11.00 19.18 6.12
CA ASN A 26 -11.22 18.46 4.88
C ASN A 26 -9.85 17.97 4.35
N ILE A 27 -9.56 16.67 4.49
CA ILE A 27 -8.26 16.08 4.17
C ILE A 27 -8.39 15.21 2.92
N LYS A 28 -7.59 15.50 1.89
CA LYS A 28 -7.48 14.65 0.71
C LYS A 28 -6.40 13.59 0.90
N ILE A 29 -6.77 12.34 0.65
CA ILE A 29 -5.81 11.22 0.58
C ILE A 29 -5.53 10.91 -0.88
N THR A 30 -4.24 10.84 -1.22
CA THR A 30 -3.76 10.46 -2.55
C THR A 30 -2.67 9.40 -2.43
N ALA A 31 -2.43 8.65 -3.50
CA ALA A 31 -1.37 7.64 -3.55
C ALA A 31 -0.86 7.44 -4.97
N ASP A 32 0.29 6.75 -5.13
CA ASP A 32 0.68 6.22 -6.44
C ASP A 32 -0.25 5.08 -6.85
N SER A 33 -0.45 4.86 -8.15
CA SER A 33 -1.31 3.79 -8.69
C SER A 33 -0.91 2.39 -8.22
N THR A 34 0.34 2.22 -7.81
CA THR A 34 0.89 0.99 -7.24
C THR A 34 0.27 0.54 -5.91
N CYS A 35 -0.67 1.28 -5.35
CA CYS A 35 -1.38 0.88 -4.12
C CYS A 35 -2.41 -0.25 -4.34
N ASP A 36 -2.77 -0.52 -5.59
CA ASP A 36 -3.64 -1.61 -6.05
C ASP A 36 -4.97 -1.74 -5.27
N LEU A 37 -5.51 -0.61 -4.81
CA LEU A 37 -6.85 -0.56 -4.24
C LEU A 37 -7.90 -0.69 -5.34
N SER A 38 -8.99 -1.39 -5.04
CA SER A 38 -10.10 -1.54 -5.99
C SER A 38 -10.77 -0.18 -6.30
N GLY A 39 -11.32 -0.03 -7.50
CA GLY A 39 -12.07 1.18 -7.87
C GLY A 39 -13.20 1.52 -6.91
N ALA A 40 -13.84 0.50 -6.34
CA ALA A 40 -14.89 0.69 -5.32
C ALA A 40 -14.34 1.36 -4.06
N LEU A 41 -13.18 0.90 -3.53
CA LEU A 41 -12.54 1.51 -2.36
C LEU A 41 -12.03 2.92 -2.66
N LEU A 42 -11.47 3.15 -3.86
CA LEU A 42 -11.02 4.48 -4.27
C LEU A 42 -12.19 5.48 -4.30
N GLN A 43 -13.33 5.08 -4.81
CA GLN A 43 -14.54 5.90 -4.87
C GLN A 43 -15.16 6.11 -3.49
N GLU A 44 -15.33 5.03 -2.71
CA GLU A 44 -15.92 5.08 -1.37
C GLU A 44 -15.18 6.06 -0.45
N TRP A 45 -13.85 6.06 -0.52
CA TRP A 45 -12.99 6.85 0.36
C TRP A 45 -12.43 8.11 -0.31
N ASN A 46 -12.94 8.48 -1.49
CA ASN A 46 -12.48 9.66 -2.24
C ASN A 46 -10.95 9.74 -2.38
N ILE A 47 -10.31 8.61 -2.73
CA ILE A 47 -8.87 8.51 -2.91
C ILE A 47 -8.52 8.76 -4.38
N SER A 48 -7.53 9.62 -4.66
CA SER A 48 -7.03 9.88 -6.02
C SER A 48 -5.64 9.28 -6.21
N LEU A 49 -5.41 8.75 -7.40
CA LEU A 49 -4.15 8.08 -7.72
C LEU A 49 -3.30 8.88 -8.71
N MET A 50 -1.99 8.97 -8.43
CA MET A 50 -0.96 9.38 -9.38
C MET A 50 -0.54 8.16 -10.20
N PRO A 51 -0.81 8.11 -11.50
CA PRO A 51 -0.47 6.95 -12.32
C PRO A 51 1.04 6.84 -12.55
N MET A 52 1.55 5.60 -12.47
CA MET A 52 2.89 5.27 -12.93
C MET A 52 2.92 5.17 -14.46
N HIS A 53 4.08 5.42 -15.05
CA HIS A 53 4.30 5.15 -16.46
C HIS A 53 4.68 3.70 -16.72
N ILE A 54 4.13 3.11 -17.77
CA ILE A 54 4.48 1.79 -18.30
C ILE A 54 5.04 1.97 -19.68
N LEU A 55 6.33 1.71 -19.85
CA LEU A 55 7.05 1.81 -21.11
C LEU A 55 7.04 0.45 -21.82
N MET A 56 6.39 0.38 -22.97
CA MET A 56 6.26 -0.84 -23.78
C MET A 56 6.69 -0.56 -25.23
N GLY A 57 7.90 -0.97 -25.55
CA GLY A 57 8.56 -0.56 -26.80
C GLY A 57 8.92 0.93 -26.76
N GLU A 58 8.44 1.69 -27.75
CA GLU A 58 8.61 3.15 -27.83
C GLU A 58 7.44 3.92 -27.23
N GLU A 59 6.38 3.21 -26.82
CA GLU A 59 5.17 3.82 -26.28
C GLU A 59 5.18 3.89 -24.76
N SER A 60 4.55 4.95 -24.23
CA SER A 60 4.34 5.17 -22.80
C SER A 60 2.86 5.17 -22.48
N TYR A 61 2.48 4.37 -21.52
CA TYR A 61 1.12 4.21 -21.04
C TYR A 61 1.03 4.62 -19.56
N LEU A 62 -0.17 4.93 -19.09
CA LEU A 62 -0.45 5.25 -17.70
C LEU A 62 -1.12 4.05 -17.01
N ASP A 63 -0.52 3.57 -15.93
CA ASP A 63 -0.97 2.44 -15.13
C ASP A 63 -2.41 2.65 -14.64
N GLY A 64 -3.26 1.67 -14.93
CA GLY A 64 -4.67 1.71 -14.55
C GLY A 64 -5.54 2.68 -15.35
N VAL A 65 -4.96 3.55 -16.21
CA VAL A 65 -5.68 4.50 -17.06
C VAL A 65 -5.75 4.01 -18.51
N SER A 66 -4.59 3.85 -19.17
CA SER A 66 -4.50 3.50 -20.60
C SER A 66 -3.97 2.10 -20.86
N ILE A 67 -3.63 1.32 -19.83
CA ILE A 67 -3.12 -0.04 -19.95
C ILE A 67 -3.56 -0.89 -18.75
N ARG A 68 -3.74 -2.18 -18.97
CA ARG A 68 -4.12 -3.19 -17.97
C ARG A 68 -3.10 -4.34 -17.94
N PRO A 69 -3.02 -5.12 -16.85
CA PRO A 69 -2.09 -6.26 -16.77
C PRO A 69 -2.23 -7.26 -17.92
N ALA A 70 -3.45 -7.49 -18.43
CA ALA A 70 -3.72 -8.37 -19.53
C ALA A 70 -3.00 -7.95 -20.83
N ASP A 71 -2.91 -6.64 -21.08
CA ASP A 71 -2.25 -6.08 -22.27
C ASP A 71 -0.74 -6.37 -22.22
N VAL A 72 -0.14 -6.18 -21.04
CA VAL A 72 1.27 -6.50 -20.76
C VAL A 72 1.55 -7.98 -21.01
N PHE A 73 0.68 -8.85 -20.50
CA PHE A 73 0.87 -10.29 -20.64
C PHE A 73 0.71 -10.75 -22.10
N ALA A 74 -0.28 -10.21 -22.80
CA ALA A 74 -0.46 -10.49 -24.24
C ALA A 74 0.77 -10.03 -25.05
N HIS A 75 1.29 -8.82 -24.78
CA HIS A 75 2.50 -8.31 -25.43
C HIS A 75 3.69 -9.26 -25.24
N VAL A 76 3.96 -9.68 -23.99
CA VAL A 76 5.08 -10.57 -23.67
C VAL A 76 4.89 -11.97 -24.28
N GLN A 77 3.66 -12.52 -24.25
CA GLN A 77 3.34 -13.81 -24.86
C GLN A 77 3.53 -13.81 -26.36
N ASN A 78 3.29 -12.67 -27.03
CA ASN A 78 3.50 -12.48 -28.46
C ASN A 78 4.98 -12.17 -28.83
N GLY A 79 5.91 -12.36 -27.90
CA GLY A 79 7.34 -12.17 -28.11
C GLY A 79 7.85 -10.74 -27.91
N GLY A 80 7.01 -9.83 -27.43
CA GLY A 80 7.39 -8.47 -27.07
C GLY A 80 8.36 -8.42 -25.88
N LYS A 81 9.14 -7.35 -25.82
CA LYS A 81 10.05 -7.12 -24.69
C LYS A 81 9.27 -6.86 -23.41
N MET A 82 9.81 -7.32 -22.28
CA MET A 82 9.24 -7.02 -20.96
C MET A 82 9.11 -5.51 -20.77
N PRO A 83 7.92 -4.99 -20.42
CA PRO A 83 7.72 -3.58 -20.13
C PRO A 83 8.55 -3.12 -18.94
N LYS A 84 8.79 -1.81 -18.87
CA LYS A 84 9.44 -1.15 -17.74
C LYS A 84 8.47 -0.13 -17.16
N SER A 85 8.49 0.06 -15.84
CA SER A 85 7.81 1.19 -15.24
C SER A 85 8.75 2.37 -15.07
N ALA A 86 8.20 3.59 -15.11
CA ALA A 86 8.90 4.80 -14.71
C ALA A 86 8.05 5.56 -13.69
N ALA A 87 8.72 6.21 -12.75
CA ALA A 87 8.08 7.09 -11.80
C ALA A 87 7.55 8.34 -12.52
N ALA A 88 6.43 8.87 -12.07
CA ALA A 88 6.03 10.21 -12.41
C ALA A 88 7.14 11.21 -12.00
N ASN A 89 7.34 12.24 -12.80
CA ASN A 89 8.36 13.25 -12.54
C ASN A 89 7.82 14.35 -11.59
N LEU A 90 8.71 15.28 -11.24
CA LEU A 90 8.40 16.39 -10.32
C LEU A 90 7.24 17.26 -10.83
N VAL A 91 7.22 17.58 -12.14
CA VAL A 91 6.18 18.45 -12.72
C VAL A 91 4.82 17.74 -12.69
N GLU A 92 4.79 16.49 -13.06
CA GLU A 92 3.56 15.66 -13.02
C GLU A 92 2.99 15.56 -11.59
N TYR A 93 3.85 15.41 -10.57
CA TYR A 93 3.39 15.44 -9.18
C TYR A 93 2.88 16.82 -8.75
N ALA A 94 3.55 17.90 -9.17
CA ALA A 94 3.11 19.27 -8.86
C ALA A 94 1.74 19.55 -9.50
N ASP A 95 1.56 19.21 -10.77
CA ASP A 95 0.28 19.36 -11.48
C ASP A 95 -0.82 18.50 -10.85
N PHE A 96 -0.47 17.30 -10.36
CA PHE A 96 -1.39 16.41 -9.66
C PHE A 96 -1.82 16.95 -8.29
N PHE A 97 -0.92 17.57 -7.53
CA PHE A 97 -1.22 18.11 -6.21
C PHE A 97 -1.96 19.45 -6.26
N ASP A 98 -1.71 20.28 -7.27
CA ASP A 98 -2.21 21.65 -7.35
C ASP A 98 -3.73 21.80 -7.14
N PRO A 99 -4.61 21.06 -7.83
CA PRO A 99 -6.06 21.16 -7.62
C PRO A 99 -6.48 20.76 -6.20
N PHE A 100 -5.85 19.73 -5.63
CA PHE A 100 -6.19 19.27 -4.28
C PHE A 100 -5.66 20.22 -3.20
N ALA A 101 -4.48 20.81 -3.40
CA ALA A 101 -3.94 21.79 -2.47
C ALA A 101 -4.79 23.07 -2.39
N LYS A 102 -5.50 23.42 -3.47
CA LYS A 102 -6.44 24.55 -3.51
C LYS A 102 -7.79 24.24 -2.88
N GLU A 103 -8.24 22.99 -2.96
CA GLU A 103 -9.60 22.60 -2.54
C GLU A 103 -9.66 22.10 -1.10
N TYR A 104 -8.60 21.46 -0.61
CA TYR A 104 -8.59 20.78 0.69
C TYR A 104 -7.71 21.50 1.72
N ASP A 105 -8.07 21.40 3.00
CA ASP A 105 -7.26 21.95 4.10
C ASP A 105 -5.89 21.27 4.21
N ALA A 106 -5.80 19.99 3.83
CA ALA A 106 -4.56 19.24 3.76
C ALA A 106 -4.63 18.12 2.72
N VAL A 107 -3.48 17.80 2.12
CA VAL A 107 -3.29 16.65 1.23
C VAL A 107 -2.25 15.73 1.83
N ILE A 108 -2.55 14.45 1.94
CA ILE A 108 -1.61 13.42 2.37
C ILE A 108 -1.42 12.43 1.24
N HIS A 109 -0.23 12.42 0.65
CA HIS A 109 0.16 11.49 -0.40
C HIS A 109 0.94 10.32 0.18
N ILE A 110 0.48 9.10 -0.05
CA ILE A 110 1.16 7.88 0.38
C ILE A 110 1.87 7.27 -0.85
N SER A 111 3.19 7.37 -0.88
CA SER A 111 4.00 6.91 -2.01
C SER A 111 4.44 5.45 -1.85
N VAL A 112 4.69 4.80 -2.98
CA VAL A 112 5.39 3.51 -3.04
C VAL A 112 6.75 3.62 -2.35
N SER A 113 7.27 2.49 -1.85
CA SER A 113 8.56 2.46 -1.14
C SER A 113 9.67 3.22 -1.88
N SER A 114 10.32 4.12 -1.14
CA SER A 114 11.51 4.88 -1.59
C SER A 114 12.70 3.99 -1.99
N LYS A 115 12.70 2.72 -1.56
CA LYS A 115 13.70 1.72 -1.94
C LYS A 115 13.43 1.07 -3.30
N LEU A 116 12.21 1.18 -3.81
CA LEU A 116 11.77 0.49 -5.03
C LEU A 116 11.54 1.43 -6.20
N SER A 117 11.28 2.72 -5.93
CA SER A 117 11.00 3.74 -6.95
C SER A 117 11.47 5.13 -6.50
N SER A 118 11.72 6.03 -7.46
CA SER A 118 11.95 7.45 -7.19
C SER A 118 10.67 8.25 -6.96
N CYS A 119 9.48 7.64 -7.00
CA CYS A 119 8.21 8.31 -6.77
C CYS A 119 8.21 9.13 -5.48
N TYR A 120 8.62 8.51 -4.36
CA TYR A 120 8.68 9.20 -3.07
C TYR A 120 9.53 10.48 -3.12
N GLN A 121 10.73 10.39 -3.70
CA GLN A 121 11.61 11.55 -3.81
C GLN A 121 11.00 12.64 -4.70
N ASN A 122 10.44 12.27 -5.86
CA ASN A 122 9.81 13.21 -6.78
C ASN A 122 8.58 13.87 -6.15
N ALA A 123 7.73 13.09 -5.46
CA ALA A 123 6.57 13.60 -4.73
C ALA A 123 6.99 14.56 -3.60
N CYS A 124 8.04 14.26 -2.83
CA CYS A 124 8.56 15.13 -1.79
C CYS A 124 9.07 16.46 -2.34
N LEU A 125 9.78 16.43 -3.47
CA LEU A 125 10.26 17.66 -4.12
C LEU A 125 9.10 18.50 -4.65
N ALA A 126 8.09 17.88 -5.25
CA ALA A 126 6.89 18.58 -5.72
C ALA A 126 6.08 19.18 -4.57
N ALA A 127 5.94 18.45 -3.47
CA ALA A 127 5.21 18.91 -2.28
C ALA A 127 5.79 20.16 -1.63
N GLN A 128 7.08 20.47 -1.84
CA GLN A 128 7.71 21.70 -1.33
C GLN A 128 7.11 22.99 -1.92
N GLN A 129 6.35 22.90 -3.01
CA GLN A 129 5.67 24.03 -3.63
C GLN A 129 4.33 24.37 -2.93
N PHE A 130 3.90 23.56 -1.96
CA PHE A 130 2.59 23.66 -1.29
C PHE A 130 2.75 23.63 0.23
N GLU A 131 2.01 24.49 0.93
CA GLU A 131 2.07 24.57 2.40
C GLU A 131 1.30 23.41 3.09
N ASN A 132 0.33 22.81 2.39
CA ASN A 132 -0.62 21.85 2.95
C ASN A 132 -0.49 20.43 2.37
N VAL A 133 0.56 20.14 1.60
CA VAL A 133 0.83 18.80 1.04
C VAL A 133 1.90 18.09 1.86
N SER A 134 1.61 16.86 2.29
CA SER A 134 2.54 15.99 3.00
C SER A 134 2.70 14.66 2.27
N VAL A 135 3.93 14.14 2.21
CA VAL A 135 4.24 12.87 1.57
C VAL A 135 4.73 11.85 2.60
N VAL A 136 4.21 10.64 2.54
CA VAL A 136 4.57 9.52 3.41
C VAL A 136 5.15 8.39 2.58
N ASP A 137 6.34 7.92 2.95
CA ASP A 137 6.93 6.68 2.41
C ASP A 137 6.18 5.49 3.01
N SER A 138 5.47 4.74 2.18
CA SER A 138 4.78 3.53 2.64
C SER A 138 5.73 2.42 3.08
N GLN A 139 6.99 2.47 2.63
CA GLN A 139 7.94 1.35 2.73
C GLN A 139 7.34 0.03 2.22
N ASN A 140 6.39 0.11 1.34
CA ASN A 140 5.61 -0.99 0.79
C ASN A 140 5.31 -0.79 -0.69
N ILE A 141 4.67 -1.78 -1.28
CA ILE A 141 4.13 -1.79 -2.65
C ILE A 141 2.75 -2.45 -2.63
N CYS A 142 2.07 -2.46 -3.76
CA CYS A 142 0.81 -3.16 -3.93
C CYS A 142 -0.16 -2.81 -2.79
N THR A 143 -0.99 -3.74 -2.39
CA THR A 143 -1.92 -3.55 -1.26
C THR A 143 -1.24 -3.37 0.10
N GLY A 144 0.08 -3.55 0.23
CA GLY A 144 0.81 -3.10 1.42
C GLY A 144 0.83 -1.57 1.53
N GLN A 145 1.04 -0.88 0.41
CA GLN A 145 0.80 0.56 0.30
C GLN A 145 -0.69 0.86 0.44
N GLY A 146 -1.57 0.09 -0.23
CA GLY A 146 -3.02 0.23 -0.18
C GLY A 146 -3.61 0.14 1.23
N TYR A 147 -3.05 -0.73 2.08
CA TYR A 147 -3.42 -0.83 3.49
C TYR A 147 -3.25 0.52 4.21
N LEU A 148 -2.10 1.17 4.01
CA LEU A 148 -1.81 2.47 4.60
C LEU A 148 -2.71 3.56 4.04
N VAL A 149 -2.97 3.53 2.74
CA VAL A 149 -3.86 4.49 2.04
C VAL A 149 -5.27 4.42 2.60
N LEU A 150 -5.83 3.21 2.71
CA LEU A 150 -7.16 3.01 3.26
C LEU A 150 -7.23 3.42 4.74
N GLN A 151 -6.20 3.10 5.51
CA GLN A 151 -6.15 3.47 6.92
C GLN A 151 -6.04 4.98 7.12
N ALA A 152 -5.30 5.69 6.26
CA ALA A 152 -5.23 7.16 6.26
C ALA A 152 -6.60 7.78 5.99
N ALA A 153 -7.34 7.26 5.01
CA ALA A 153 -8.67 7.73 4.68
C ALA A 153 -9.67 7.53 5.84
N LYS A 154 -9.63 6.35 6.49
CA LYS A 154 -10.44 6.08 7.69
C LYS A 154 -10.12 7.07 8.81
N TRP A 155 -8.84 7.31 9.12
CA TRP A 155 -8.44 8.27 10.15
C TRP A 155 -8.78 9.71 9.80
N ALA A 156 -8.74 10.10 8.53
CA ALA A 156 -9.20 11.41 8.09
C ALA A 156 -10.71 11.57 8.31
N ALA A 157 -11.50 10.55 7.98
CA ALA A 157 -12.94 10.53 8.23
C ALA A 157 -13.29 10.55 9.73
N ASP A 158 -12.46 9.94 10.59
CA ASP A 158 -12.58 10.00 12.04
C ASP A 158 -12.18 11.38 12.63
N GLY A 159 -11.76 12.33 11.78
CA GLY A 159 -11.40 13.69 12.20
C GLY A 159 -10.02 13.84 12.83
N LEU A 160 -9.09 12.90 12.57
CA LEU A 160 -7.71 13.04 13.03
C LEU A 160 -7.02 14.18 12.27
N LEU A 161 -6.16 14.91 12.98
CA LEU A 161 -5.35 15.98 12.38
C LEU A 161 -4.31 15.40 11.39
N PRO A 162 -3.99 16.09 10.29
CA PRO A 162 -3.04 15.62 9.27
C PRO A 162 -1.70 15.15 9.86
N ARG A 163 -1.13 15.91 10.79
CA ARG A 163 0.11 15.55 11.48
C ARG A 163 0.00 14.23 12.24
N ASN A 164 -1.12 13.96 12.86
CA ASN A 164 -1.33 12.71 13.60
C ASN A 164 -1.48 11.53 12.65
N ILE A 165 -2.15 11.74 11.50
CA ILE A 165 -2.27 10.73 10.44
C ILE A 165 -0.89 10.36 9.91
N THR A 166 -0.07 11.35 9.51
CA THR A 166 1.27 11.09 8.97
C THR A 166 2.18 10.36 9.97
N MET A 167 2.18 10.77 11.23
CA MET A 167 2.94 10.08 12.30
C MET A 167 2.48 8.62 12.50
N ARG A 168 1.16 8.40 12.52
CA ARG A 168 0.60 7.04 12.65
C ARG A 168 0.94 6.17 11.44
N LEU A 169 0.87 6.72 10.22
CA LEU A 169 1.26 6.01 9.00
C LEU A 169 2.71 5.57 9.02
N GLN A 170 3.65 6.44 9.43
CA GLN A 170 5.08 6.10 9.54
C GLN A 170 5.33 4.95 10.53
N ASN A 171 4.56 4.88 11.61
CA ASN A 171 4.64 3.77 12.57
C ASN A 171 3.97 2.50 12.01
N LEU A 172 2.79 2.64 11.38
CA LEU A 172 2.06 1.53 10.80
C LEU A 172 2.82 0.87 9.65
N ALA A 173 3.51 1.66 8.81
CA ALA A 173 4.32 1.17 7.69
C ALA A 173 5.34 0.09 8.11
N LYS A 174 5.90 0.21 9.31
CA LYS A 174 6.85 -0.77 9.87
C LYS A 174 6.21 -2.10 10.27
N ARG A 175 4.89 -2.13 10.43
CA ARG A 175 4.12 -3.29 10.88
C ARG A 175 3.32 -3.97 9.78
N VAL A 176 3.21 -3.33 8.62
CA VAL A 176 2.57 -3.94 7.45
C VAL A 176 3.39 -5.14 6.98
N GLN A 177 2.75 -6.29 6.93
CA GLN A 177 3.30 -7.55 6.44
C GLN A 177 2.71 -7.86 5.07
N LEU A 178 3.44 -7.48 4.02
CA LEU A 178 3.12 -7.87 2.64
C LEU A 178 3.97 -9.06 2.24
N SER A 179 3.34 -10.12 1.82
CA SER A 179 4.01 -11.26 1.18
C SER A 179 3.16 -11.85 0.07
N PHE A 180 3.81 -12.57 -0.86
CA PHE A 180 3.14 -13.14 -2.03
C PHE A 180 3.93 -14.32 -2.59
N VAL A 181 3.24 -15.20 -3.33
CA VAL A 181 3.82 -16.32 -4.08
C VAL A 181 3.79 -16.02 -5.56
N LEU A 182 4.92 -16.22 -6.23
CA LEU A 182 5.04 -16.10 -7.67
C LEU A 182 4.76 -17.45 -8.35
N ASN A 183 3.99 -17.40 -9.44
CA ASN A 183 3.84 -18.55 -10.33
C ASN A 183 5.02 -18.69 -11.29
N GLN A 184 5.60 -17.57 -11.72
CA GLN A 184 6.70 -17.49 -12.69
C GLN A 184 7.75 -16.52 -12.17
N LEU A 185 9.04 -16.83 -12.39
CA LEU A 185 10.14 -15.98 -11.92
C LEU A 185 10.64 -14.99 -12.96
N ASP A 186 10.38 -15.26 -14.24
CA ASP A 186 10.92 -14.48 -15.35
C ASP A 186 10.56 -12.99 -15.29
N TYR A 187 9.33 -12.69 -14.89
CA TYR A 187 8.85 -11.32 -14.71
C TYR A 187 9.65 -10.60 -13.62
N MET A 188 9.75 -11.22 -12.45
CA MET A 188 10.47 -10.61 -11.31
C MET A 188 11.97 -10.50 -11.56
N ALA A 189 12.58 -11.50 -12.19
CA ALA A 189 14.00 -11.48 -12.52
C ALA A 189 14.35 -10.31 -13.47
N LYS A 190 13.48 -10.02 -14.43
CA LYS A 190 13.67 -8.91 -15.39
C LYS A 190 13.33 -7.54 -14.81
N SER A 191 12.60 -7.49 -13.68
CA SER A 191 12.25 -6.22 -13.02
C SER A 191 13.45 -5.50 -12.42
N GLY A 192 14.47 -6.25 -11.97
CA GLY A 192 15.63 -5.72 -11.27
C GLY A 192 15.35 -5.22 -9.84
N ARG A 193 14.12 -5.38 -9.32
CA ARG A 193 13.72 -4.89 -7.97
C ARG A 193 13.91 -5.91 -6.87
N CYS A 194 14.25 -7.16 -7.21
CA CYS A 194 14.56 -8.21 -6.24
C CYS A 194 15.82 -8.98 -6.67
N SER A 195 16.98 -8.56 -6.17
CA SER A 195 18.27 -9.18 -6.50
C SER A 195 18.33 -10.67 -6.11
N GLY A 196 17.65 -11.05 -5.02
CA GLY A 196 17.58 -12.44 -4.57
C GLY A 196 16.93 -13.41 -5.57
N VAL A 197 16.09 -12.90 -6.50
CA VAL A 197 15.49 -13.74 -7.54
C VAL A 197 16.51 -14.16 -8.59
N LEU A 198 17.49 -13.33 -8.91
CA LEU A 198 18.57 -13.66 -9.87
C LEU A 198 19.45 -14.83 -9.40
N ALA A 199 19.57 -15.02 -8.09
CA ALA A 199 20.35 -16.10 -7.50
C ALA A 199 19.76 -17.51 -7.74
N PHE A 200 18.54 -17.62 -8.29
CA PHE A 200 17.92 -18.91 -8.54
C PHE A 200 18.49 -19.64 -9.79
N GLY A 201 19.15 -18.91 -10.71
CA GLY A 201 19.68 -19.50 -11.95
C GLY A 201 18.60 -19.99 -12.91
N ALA A 202 19.00 -20.67 -13.97
CA ALA A 202 18.08 -21.13 -15.05
C ALA A 202 17.28 -22.42 -14.74
N ASN A 203 17.59 -23.14 -13.67
CA ASN A 203 17.05 -24.49 -13.40
C ASN A 203 15.92 -24.50 -12.34
N ILE A 204 14.82 -23.74 -12.57
CA ILE A 204 13.79 -23.55 -11.56
C ILE A 204 12.42 -24.16 -11.93
N LEU A 205 12.42 -25.20 -12.73
CA LEU A 205 11.17 -25.90 -13.08
C LEU A 205 10.43 -26.37 -11.81
N GLY A 206 9.20 -25.93 -11.64
CA GLY A 206 8.31 -26.38 -10.55
C GLY A 206 8.51 -25.69 -9.19
N ILE A 207 9.41 -24.71 -9.05
CA ILE A 207 9.56 -23.93 -7.83
C ILE A 207 8.66 -22.69 -7.86
N LYS A 208 7.94 -22.45 -6.75
CA LYS A 208 7.09 -21.29 -6.50
C LYS A 208 7.67 -20.54 -5.29
N PRO A 209 8.46 -19.47 -5.50
CA PRO A 209 9.01 -18.72 -4.38
C PRO A 209 7.96 -17.81 -3.76
N SER A 210 8.03 -17.64 -2.44
CA SER A 210 7.39 -16.51 -1.78
C SER A 210 8.39 -15.38 -1.60
N LEU A 211 7.88 -14.16 -1.77
CA LEU A 211 8.58 -12.93 -1.50
C LEU A 211 7.83 -12.15 -0.43
N ALA A 212 8.55 -11.26 0.26
CA ALA A 212 7.96 -10.30 1.19
C ALA A 212 8.64 -8.94 1.06
N VAL A 213 7.96 -7.90 1.48
CA VAL A 213 8.59 -6.59 1.70
C VAL A 213 9.19 -6.56 3.09
N VAL A 214 10.48 -6.30 3.17
CA VAL A 214 11.22 -6.20 4.43
C VAL A 214 12.06 -4.92 4.40
N GLY A 215 11.73 -3.97 5.28
CA GLY A 215 12.41 -2.67 5.33
C GLY A 215 12.30 -1.87 4.03
N GLY A 216 11.19 -1.99 3.31
CA GLY A 216 10.94 -1.31 2.04
C GLY A 216 11.51 -2.01 0.80
N GLU A 217 12.16 -3.16 0.93
CA GLU A 217 12.78 -3.93 -0.15
C GLU A 217 12.10 -5.28 -0.35
N LEU A 218 12.13 -5.80 -1.58
CA LEU A 218 11.66 -7.15 -1.89
C LEU A 218 12.72 -8.19 -1.54
N LYS A 219 12.36 -9.18 -0.73
CA LYS A 219 13.21 -10.30 -0.34
C LYS A 219 12.55 -11.64 -0.61
N VAL A 220 13.34 -12.60 -1.08
CA VAL A 220 12.90 -13.99 -1.22
C VAL A 220 12.88 -14.63 0.17
N MET A 221 11.74 -15.21 0.53
CA MET A 221 11.54 -15.81 1.86
C MET A 221 11.64 -17.32 1.83
N LYS A 222 10.78 -17.98 1.05
CA LYS A 222 10.68 -19.45 1.03
C LYS A 222 10.44 -19.97 -0.38
N LYS A 223 10.79 -21.22 -0.62
CA LYS A 223 10.59 -21.93 -1.89
C LYS A 223 9.61 -23.07 -1.69
N TYR A 224 8.54 -23.08 -2.47
CA TYR A 224 7.56 -24.16 -2.48
C TYR A 224 7.70 -25.00 -3.74
N ARG A 225 7.30 -26.26 -3.66
CA ARG A 225 7.24 -27.19 -4.79
C ARG A 225 5.86 -27.84 -4.88
N GLY A 226 5.37 -27.99 -6.10
CA GLY A 226 4.06 -28.57 -6.41
C GLY A 226 3.22 -27.68 -7.32
N SER A 227 1.95 -28.03 -7.47
CA SER A 227 0.98 -27.16 -8.17
C SER A 227 0.80 -25.86 -7.39
N LEU A 228 0.46 -24.79 -8.12
CA LEU A 228 0.35 -23.47 -7.50
C LEU A 228 -0.68 -23.45 -6.35
N PRO A 229 -1.88 -24.03 -6.45
CA PRO A 229 -2.83 -24.04 -5.33
C PRO A 229 -2.28 -24.71 -4.07
N ILE A 230 -1.54 -25.83 -4.22
CA ILE A 230 -0.89 -26.49 -3.09
C ILE A 230 0.17 -25.60 -2.47
N CYS A 231 0.97 -24.92 -3.29
CA CYS A 231 2.00 -23.99 -2.83
C CYS A 231 1.37 -22.79 -2.10
N VAL A 232 0.29 -22.24 -2.62
CA VAL A 232 -0.49 -21.17 -1.99
C VAL A 232 -1.02 -21.60 -0.63
N GLY A 233 -1.63 -22.79 -0.50
CA GLY A 233 -2.12 -23.29 0.78
C GLY A 233 -1.02 -23.42 1.83
N LYS A 234 0.17 -23.94 1.45
CA LYS A 234 1.36 -24.01 2.33
C LYS A 234 1.85 -22.63 2.71
N TYR A 235 1.91 -21.71 1.76
CA TYR A 235 2.32 -20.34 1.99
C TYR A 235 1.40 -19.64 3.01
N ILE A 236 0.07 -19.76 2.87
CA ILE A 236 -0.87 -19.15 3.82
C ILE A 236 -0.71 -19.77 5.21
N THR A 237 -0.51 -21.08 5.31
CA THR A 237 -0.18 -21.73 6.59
C THR A 237 1.08 -21.11 7.19
N ASP A 238 2.16 -20.99 6.44
CA ASP A 238 3.42 -20.41 6.93
C ASP A 238 3.29 -18.94 7.37
N GLN A 239 2.35 -18.19 6.80
CA GLN A 239 2.14 -16.78 7.16
C GLN A 239 1.27 -16.60 8.41
N LEU A 240 0.37 -17.53 8.72
CA LEU A 240 -0.68 -17.32 9.71
C LEU A 240 -0.67 -18.32 10.89
N ASP A 241 -0.21 -19.55 10.65
CA ASP A 241 -0.30 -20.62 11.66
C ASP A 241 0.63 -20.37 12.84
N GLY A 242 0.09 -20.51 14.06
CA GLY A 242 0.83 -20.33 15.30
C GLY A 242 1.23 -18.89 15.63
N ARG A 243 0.71 -17.89 14.90
CA ARG A 243 0.99 -16.47 15.15
C ARG A 243 -0.07 -15.83 16.01
N ASP A 244 0.33 -15.23 17.11
CA ASP A 244 -0.50 -14.45 18.04
C ASP A 244 -0.32 -12.93 17.92
N ASP A 245 0.70 -12.50 17.15
CA ASP A 245 1.06 -11.10 16.91
C ASP A 245 0.24 -10.44 15.77
N ILE A 246 -0.63 -11.16 15.09
CA ILE A 246 -1.41 -10.63 13.96
C ILE A 246 -2.53 -9.71 14.47
N ASP A 247 -2.63 -8.52 13.89
CA ASP A 247 -3.81 -7.67 13.99
C ASP A 247 -4.87 -8.19 13.00
N THR A 248 -5.96 -8.71 13.55
CA THR A 248 -7.02 -9.35 12.77
C THR A 248 -8.12 -8.39 12.29
N SER A 249 -7.93 -7.08 12.46
CA SER A 249 -8.93 -6.09 12.03
C SER A 249 -9.14 -6.08 10.51
N MET A 250 -8.06 -6.31 9.73
CA MET A 250 -8.13 -6.20 8.27
C MET A 250 -7.06 -7.05 7.58
N VAL A 251 -7.44 -7.70 6.47
CA VAL A 251 -6.53 -8.37 5.55
C VAL A 251 -6.88 -8.04 4.10
N PHE A 252 -5.87 -7.86 3.26
CA PHE A 252 -6.02 -7.84 1.81
C PHE A 252 -5.57 -9.16 1.21
N ILE A 253 -6.31 -9.63 0.20
CA ILE A 253 -5.91 -10.68 -0.73
C ILE A 253 -5.68 -9.99 -2.07
N SER A 254 -4.46 -10.05 -2.59
CA SER A 254 -4.11 -9.47 -3.88
C SER A 254 -3.76 -10.55 -4.87
N SER A 255 -4.32 -10.48 -6.07
CA SER A 255 -4.05 -11.49 -7.09
C SER A 255 -3.88 -10.89 -8.48
N CYS A 256 -3.09 -11.55 -9.32
CA CYS A 256 -2.93 -11.22 -10.72
C CYS A 256 -3.23 -12.45 -11.57
N GLN A 257 -4.40 -12.49 -12.20
CA GLN A 257 -4.88 -13.63 -12.99
C GLN A 257 -4.68 -14.97 -12.25
N PRO A 258 -5.30 -15.16 -11.06
CA PRO A 258 -5.05 -16.31 -10.21
C PRO A 258 -5.44 -17.61 -10.93
N LYS A 259 -4.63 -18.65 -10.76
CA LYS A 259 -4.96 -20.00 -11.28
C LYS A 259 -6.13 -20.59 -10.49
N PRO A 260 -6.97 -21.45 -11.12
CA PRO A 260 -8.03 -22.17 -10.43
C PRO A 260 -7.54 -22.86 -9.15
N GLY A 261 -8.32 -22.80 -8.07
CA GLY A 261 -7.99 -23.35 -6.77
C GLY A 261 -7.09 -22.47 -5.87
N CYS A 262 -6.50 -21.39 -6.39
CA CYS A 262 -5.61 -20.54 -5.60
C CYS A 262 -6.38 -19.64 -4.62
N MET A 263 -7.45 -18.99 -5.09
CA MET A 263 -8.28 -18.14 -4.23
C MET A 263 -8.97 -18.96 -3.15
N GLU A 264 -9.45 -20.15 -3.48
CA GLU A 264 -10.04 -21.10 -2.55
C GLU A 264 -9.05 -21.51 -1.47
N ALA A 265 -7.78 -21.76 -1.85
CA ALA A 265 -6.70 -22.09 -0.90
C ALA A 265 -6.42 -20.94 0.07
N VAL A 266 -6.38 -19.69 -0.42
CA VAL A 266 -6.22 -18.51 0.44
C VAL A 266 -7.40 -18.39 1.42
N LYS A 267 -8.63 -18.40 0.90
CA LYS A 267 -9.85 -18.25 1.72
C LYS A 267 -9.98 -19.34 2.78
N ALA A 268 -9.65 -20.57 2.43
CA ALA A 268 -9.63 -21.69 3.39
C ALA A 268 -8.60 -21.46 4.51
N GLY A 269 -7.40 -20.99 4.17
CA GLY A 269 -6.36 -20.66 5.14
C GLY A 269 -6.73 -19.49 6.04
N LEU A 270 -7.25 -18.40 5.48
CA LEU A 270 -7.75 -17.26 6.27
C LEU A 270 -8.85 -17.68 7.25
N LYS A 271 -9.80 -18.50 6.81
CA LYS A 271 -10.86 -19.03 7.68
C LYS A 271 -10.31 -19.89 8.81
N LYS A 272 -9.27 -20.68 8.53
CA LYS A 272 -8.67 -21.61 9.51
C LYS A 272 -7.79 -20.90 10.53
N TYR A 273 -6.94 -19.96 10.10
CA TYR A 273 -5.87 -19.42 10.90
C TYR A 273 -6.05 -17.94 11.26
N GLY A 274 -6.68 -17.12 10.38
CA GLY A 274 -6.65 -15.67 10.48
C GLY A 274 -7.78 -15.04 11.28
N LYS A 275 -9.04 -15.50 11.12
CA LYS A 275 -10.25 -14.91 11.72
C LYS A 275 -10.34 -13.38 11.57
N PHE A 276 -10.01 -12.87 10.38
CA PHE A 276 -10.03 -11.43 10.11
C PHE A 276 -11.44 -10.87 10.08
N GLU A 277 -11.63 -9.66 10.65
CA GLU A 277 -12.92 -8.97 10.69
C GLU A 277 -13.29 -8.41 9.30
N GLN A 278 -12.31 -7.86 8.58
CA GLN A 278 -12.48 -7.32 7.24
C GLN A 278 -11.51 -8.02 6.27
N VAL A 279 -12.06 -8.53 5.16
CA VAL A 279 -11.29 -9.19 4.09
C VAL A 279 -11.56 -8.45 2.80
N TYR A 280 -10.53 -7.84 2.23
CA TYR A 280 -10.58 -7.16 0.94
C TYR A 280 -9.90 -7.99 -0.14
N GLU A 281 -10.56 -8.17 -1.26
CA GLU A 281 -10.00 -8.83 -2.45
C GLU A 281 -9.73 -7.75 -3.51
N THR A 282 -8.50 -7.71 -4.04
CA THR A 282 -8.10 -6.74 -5.05
C THR A 282 -7.31 -7.39 -6.18
N ASP A 283 -7.45 -6.83 -7.36
CA ASP A 283 -6.60 -7.18 -8.50
C ASP A 283 -5.30 -6.36 -8.44
N ILE A 284 -4.18 -7.01 -8.70
CA ILE A 284 -2.88 -6.36 -8.82
C ILE A 284 -2.86 -5.54 -10.11
N GLY A 285 -2.49 -4.26 -10.02
CA GLY A 285 -2.41 -3.31 -11.13
C GLY A 285 -1.28 -3.60 -12.11
N THR A 286 -1.18 -2.79 -13.16
CA THR A 286 -0.28 -3.06 -14.29
C THR A 286 1.18 -2.96 -13.91
N THR A 287 1.56 -1.97 -13.10
CA THR A 287 2.96 -1.81 -12.65
C THR A 287 3.42 -3.04 -11.88
N ILE A 288 2.66 -3.45 -10.88
CA ILE A 288 3.04 -4.57 -10.01
C ILE A 288 2.86 -5.91 -10.75
N GLY A 289 1.75 -6.09 -11.48
CA GLY A 289 1.47 -7.27 -12.29
C GLY A 289 2.53 -7.51 -13.37
N GLY A 290 2.98 -6.45 -14.02
CA GLY A 290 4.05 -6.50 -15.02
C GLY A 290 5.39 -7.02 -14.48
N TYR A 291 5.61 -6.93 -13.17
CA TYR A 291 6.81 -7.45 -12.52
C TYR A 291 6.60 -8.77 -11.76
N SER A 292 5.41 -9.02 -11.27
CA SER A 292 5.10 -10.25 -10.54
C SER A 292 4.61 -11.39 -11.45
N GLY A 293 4.03 -11.05 -12.59
CA GLY A 293 3.53 -11.99 -13.58
C GLY A 293 2.18 -12.61 -13.23
N PRO A 294 1.56 -13.31 -14.23
CA PRO A 294 0.27 -13.95 -14.03
C PRO A 294 0.35 -15.14 -13.07
N GLY A 295 -0.70 -15.32 -12.26
CA GLY A 295 -0.78 -16.35 -11.23
C GLY A 295 -0.18 -15.92 -9.90
N THR A 296 0.28 -14.67 -9.76
CA THR A 296 0.75 -14.13 -8.47
C THR A 296 -0.43 -13.95 -7.52
N ILE A 297 -0.22 -14.33 -6.27
CA ILE A 297 -1.19 -14.17 -5.20
C ILE A 297 -0.49 -13.87 -3.88
N GLY A 298 -1.02 -12.94 -3.11
CA GLY A 298 -0.46 -12.50 -1.85
C GLY A 298 -1.50 -12.11 -0.83
N ILE A 299 -1.04 -11.93 0.40
CA ILE A 299 -1.83 -11.37 1.49
C ILE A 299 -1.08 -10.23 2.18
N VAL A 300 -1.87 -9.31 2.72
CA VAL A 300 -1.37 -8.19 3.52
C VAL A 300 -2.18 -8.08 4.78
N PHE A 301 -1.50 -8.00 5.89
CA PHE A 301 -2.06 -7.71 7.21
C PHE A 301 -1.04 -6.89 8.02
N THR A 302 -1.39 -6.50 9.24
CA THR A 302 -0.45 -5.83 10.15
C THR A 302 -0.21 -6.68 11.39
N THR A 303 0.90 -6.41 12.06
CA THR A 303 1.15 -6.94 13.41
C THR A 303 0.61 -5.99 14.46
N LYS A 304 0.27 -6.53 15.65
CA LYS A 304 -0.07 -5.77 16.85
C LYS A 304 1.10 -4.88 17.28
N ASN A 305 0.81 -3.90 18.12
CA ASN A 305 1.83 -3.04 18.72
C ASN A 305 2.74 -3.84 19.65
#